data_702a889b16929b2db1612ad3bdab87b5
#
_entry.id   702a889b16929b2db1612ad3bdab87b5
#
_cell.length_a   1.000
_cell.length_b   1.000
_cell.length_c   1.000
_cell.angle_alpha   90.00
_cell.angle_beta   90.00
_cell.angle_gamma   90.00
#
_symmetry.space_group_name_H-M   'P 1'
#
loop_
_entity.id
_entity.type
_entity.pdbx_description
1 polymer ?
#
loop_
_entity_poly.entity_id
_entity_poly.type
_entity_poly.pdbx_seq_one_letter_code
_entity_poly.pdbx_strand_id
1 'polypeptide(L)'
;MVEQAKKLLGSDHKITIRQGGAEDLSFLTDKSIDCVVAGQAAHWFDYNRLWPELARVVRSGGTLAFWGYKDHVIAGYPKTTAIFDKFIYGEEDPVPGTESMARFWEQPGREILRQSYRVIIPPEGQWGNVTRIAWDPDRDAGDISDAPTEALWQRKTLKLGELESYVRTFSAFSGWRNAHPERKSRAEGGDGDVVDLMFDEVVAVVPEWKALGGRWRDVKVDTVWGTVILMAKRL
;
A
#
# COMPACT_ATOMS: atom_id res chain seq x y z
N MET A 1 16.70 1.09 3.16
CA MET A 1 15.87 0.14 3.95
C MET A 1 16.72 -0.88 4.71
N VAL A 2 17.59 -1.68 4.07
CA VAL A 2 18.40 -2.73 4.74
C VAL A 2 19.22 -2.19 5.91
N GLU A 3 19.95 -1.09 5.72
CA GLU A 3 20.75 -0.47 6.78
C GLU A 3 19.89 -0.01 7.97
N GLN A 4 18.68 0.52 7.70
CA GLN A 4 17.76 0.90 8.77
C GLN A 4 17.22 -0.32 9.52
N ALA A 5 16.89 -1.40 8.81
CA ALA A 5 16.47 -2.65 9.44
C ALA A 5 17.59 -3.24 10.32
N LYS A 6 18.83 -3.24 9.83
CA LYS A 6 19.99 -3.68 10.62
C LYS A 6 20.20 -2.85 11.89
N LYS A 7 19.97 -1.53 11.83
CA LYS A 7 20.05 -0.66 13.04
C LYS A 7 19.00 -0.99 14.08
N LEU A 8 17.79 -1.35 13.63
CA LEU A 8 16.67 -1.61 14.53
C LEU A 8 16.65 -3.05 15.07
N LEU A 9 17.04 -4.03 14.27
CA LEU A 9 16.83 -5.45 14.53
C LEU A 9 18.13 -6.29 14.52
N GLY A 10 19.24 -5.72 14.06
CA GLY A 10 20.49 -6.47 13.83
C GLY A 10 21.19 -6.98 15.09
N SER A 11 20.77 -6.54 16.28
CA SER A 11 21.26 -7.06 17.56
C SER A 11 20.56 -8.34 18.01
N ASP A 12 19.41 -8.68 17.41
CA ASP A 12 18.71 -9.94 17.71
C ASP A 12 19.34 -11.08 16.92
N HIS A 13 19.99 -12.02 17.62
CA HIS A 13 20.65 -13.18 17.04
C HIS A 13 19.71 -14.14 16.30
N LYS A 14 18.40 -14.02 16.47
CA LYS A 14 17.37 -14.79 15.77
C LYS A 14 16.99 -14.20 14.42
N ILE A 15 17.44 -12.98 14.13
CA ILE A 15 17.07 -12.25 12.91
C ILE A 15 18.29 -12.11 12.01
N THR A 16 18.17 -12.62 10.79
CA THR A 16 19.15 -12.39 9.72
C THR A 16 18.57 -11.43 8.68
N ILE A 17 19.24 -10.29 8.46
CA ILE A 17 18.82 -9.27 7.50
C ILE A 17 19.74 -9.34 6.29
N ARG A 18 19.14 -9.61 5.12
CA ARG A 18 19.85 -9.74 3.84
C ARG A 18 19.16 -8.91 2.76
N GLN A 19 19.94 -8.33 1.87
CA GLN A 19 19.45 -7.76 0.62
C GLN A 19 19.48 -8.84 -0.47
N GLY A 20 18.39 -8.95 -1.24
CA GLY A 20 18.28 -9.91 -2.35
C GLY A 20 16.94 -9.81 -3.05
N GLY A 21 16.82 -10.44 -4.21
CA GLY A 21 15.53 -10.67 -4.88
C GLY A 21 14.79 -11.82 -4.23
N ALA A 22 13.47 -11.78 -4.26
CA ALA A 22 12.65 -12.88 -3.76
C ALA A 22 12.76 -14.14 -4.63
N GLU A 23 13.20 -13.99 -5.86
CA GLU A 23 13.37 -15.02 -6.88
C GLU A 23 14.73 -15.74 -6.82
N ASP A 24 15.58 -15.35 -5.89
CA ASP A 24 16.88 -15.99 -5.63
C ASP A 24 17.03 -16.27 -4.13
N LEU A 25 16.64 -17.45 -3.73
CA LEU A 25 16.75 -17.97 -2.37
C LEU A 25 17.87 -19.03 -2.25
N SER A 26 18.86 -18.99 -3.13
CA SER A 26 19.98 -19.96 -3.21
C SER A 26 20.76 -20.10 -1.89
N PHE A 27 20.71 -19.11 -1.03
CA PHE A 27 21.30 -19.13 0.31
C PHE A 27 20.52 -19.96 1.33
N LEU A 28 19.31 -20.43 0.99
CA LEU A 28 18.49 -21.30 1.83
C LEU A 28 18.58 -22.75 1.36
N THR A 29 18.66 -23.65 2.32
CA THR A 29 18.64 -25.10 2.07
C THR A 29 17.23 -25.54 1.64
N ASP A 30 17.16 -26.55 0.78
CA ASP A 30 15.88 -27.15 0.37
C ASP A 30 15.07 -27.60 1.58
N LYS A 31 13.76 -27.35 1.52
CA LYS A 31 12.78 -27.77 2.54
C LYS A 31 13.13 -27.34 3.97
N SER A 32 13.84 -26.21 4.13
CA SER A 32 14.29 -25.69 5.43
C SER A 32 13.37 -24.63 6.03
N ILE A 33 12.39 -24.14 5.26
CA ILE A 33 11.53 -23.02 5.67
C ILE A 33 10.13 -23.51 6.04
N ASP A 34 9.67 -23.11 7.22
CA ASP A 34 8.33 -23.40 7.74
C ASP A 34 7.27 -22.46 7.19
N CYS A 35 7.64 -21.18 7.05
CA CYS A 35 6.71 -20.14 6.65
C CYS A 35 7.42 -19.06 5.83
N VAL A 36 6.83 -18.70 4.70
CA VAL A 36 7.24 -17.54 3.90
C VAL A 36 6.15 -16.48 3.99
N VAL A 37 6.57 -15.26 4.28
CA VAL A 37 5.65 -14.12 4.36
C VAL A 37 6.14 -12.98 3.46
N ALA A 38 5.19 -12.29 2.81
CA ALA A 38 5.47 -11.07 2.08
C ALA A 38 4.42 -10.00 2.45
N GLY A 39 4.88 -8.95 3.13
CA GLY A 39 4.04 -7.81 3.50
C GLY A 39 4.27 -6.65 2.53
N GLN A 40 3.23 -6.23 1.81
CA GLN A 40 3.26 -5.11 0.85
C GLN A 40 4.37 -5.24 -0.21
N ALA A 41 4.69 -6.46 -0.65
CA ALA A 41 5.75 -6.75 -1.59
C ALA A 41 5.37 -7.71 -2.72
N ALA A 42 4.38 -8.58 -2.51
CA ALA A 42 4.05 -9.66 -3.43
C ALA A 42 3.70 -9.19 -4.86
N HIS A 43 3.20 -8.00 -5.02
CA HIS A 43 2.86 -7.42 -6.32
C HIS A 43 4.09 -7.06 -7.20
N TRP A 44 5.31 -7.18 -6.67
CA TRP A 44 6.56 -6.92 -7.39
C TRP A 44 7.27 -8.19 -7.90
N PHE A 45 6.78 -9.37 -7.51
CA PHE A 45 7.50 -10.63 -7.76
C PHE A 45 7.34 -11.12 -9.19
N ASP A 46 8.42 -11.67 -9.75
CA ASP A 46 8.38 -12.50 -10.94
C ASP A 46 7.94 -13.92 -10.55
N TYR A 47 6.66 -14.20 -10.70
CA TYR A 47 6.06 -15.47 -10.28
C TYR A 47 6.58 -16.67 -11.05
N ASN A 48 7.07 -16.51 -12.29
CA ASN A 48 7.67 -17.61 -13.05
C ASN A 48 8.96 -18.12 -12.39
N ARG A 49 9.68 -17.22 -11.74
CA ARG A 49 10.94 -17.53 -11.04
C ARG A 49 10.69 -17.80 -9.56
N LEU A 50 9.74 -17.11 -8.95
CA LEU A 50 9.47 -17.23 -7.51
C LEU A 50 8.91 -18.60 -7.14
N TRP A 51 7.92 -19.13 -7.89
CA TRP A 51 7.26 -20.38 -7.51
C TRP A 51 8.20 -21.59 -7.41
N PRO A 52 9.14 -21.81 -8.36
CA PRO A 52 10.15 -22.87 -8.22
C PRO A 52 11.01 -22.71 -6.96
N GLU A 53 11.44 -21.51 -6.64
CA GLU A 53 12.26 -21.25 -5.45
C GLU A 53 11.48 -21.49 -4.16
N LEU A 54 10.23 -21.01 -4.07
CA LEU A 54 9.40 -21.28 -2.90
C LEU A 54 9.08 -22.77 -2.74
N ALA A 55 8.83 -23.47 -3.86
CA ALA A 55 8.61 -24.92 -3.82
C ALA A 55 9.84 -25.70 -3.37
N ARG A 56 11.04 -25.19 -3.66
CA ARG A 56 12.32 -25.77 -3.23
C ARG A 56 12.56 -25.56 -1.74
N VAL A 57 12.43 -24.31 -1.25
CA VAL A 57 12.85 -23.97 0.12
C VAL A 57 11.81 -24.26 1.18
N VAL A 58 10.50 -24.17 0.85
CA VAL A 58 9.44 -24.42 1.81
C VAL A 58 9.19 -25.94 1.96
N ARG A 59 9.24 -26.44 3.18
CA ARG A 59 8.98 -27.86 3.45
C ARG A 59 7.50 -28.24 3.24
N SER A 60 7.22 -29.51 3.00
CA SER A 60 5.84 -30.02 2.98
C SER A 60 5.11 -29.66 4.27
N GLY A 61 3.86 -29.18 4.16
CA GLY A 61 3.06 -28.63 5.24
C GLY A 61 3.44 -27.19 5.66
N GLY A 62 4.50 -26.62 5.10
CA GLY A 62 4.87 -25.22 5.32
C GLY A 62 3.83 -24.24 4.76
N THR A 63 3.92 -23.00 5.16
CA THR A 63 2.90 -21.97 4.86
C THR A 63 3.48 -20.86 3.99
N LEU A 64 2.66 -20.38 3.07
CA LEU A 64 2.83 -19.12 2.36
C LEU A 64 1.78 -18.13 2.89
N ALA A 65 2.17 -16.86 3.12
CA ALA A 65 1.23 -15.79 3.42
C ALA A 65 1.70 -14.47 2.79
N PHE A 66 0.97 -13.99 1.79
CA PHE A 66 1.20 -12.70 1.15
C PHE A 66 0.07 -11.76 1.51
N TRP A 67 0.39 -10.60 2.09
CA TRP A 67 -0.62 -9.59 2.39
C TRP A 67 -0.25 -8.23 1.85
N GLY A 68 -1.28 -7.43 1.62
CA GLY A 68 -1.16 -6.06 1.19
C GLY A 68 -2.36 -5.23 1.62
N TYR A 69 -2.15 -3.92 1.63
CA TYR A 69 -3.21 -2.93 1.76
C TYR A 69 -3.22 -2.03 0.52
N LYS A 70 -4.41 -1.57 0.17
CA LYS A 70 -4.66 -0.80 -1.04
C LYS A 70 -4.91 0.68 -0.73
N ASP A 71 -5.86 1.24 -1.44
CA ASP A 71 -6.28 2.62 -1.25
C ASP A 71 -7.05 2.80 0.06
N HIS A 72 -6.94 3.98 0.61
CA HIS A 72 -7.65 4.35 1.83
C HIS A 72 -8.90 5.16 1.53
N VAL A 73 -9.79 5.16 2.50
CA VAL A 73 -10.91 6.08 2.60
C VAL A 73 -10.90 6.75 3.96
N ILE A 74 -11.48 7.94 4.06
CA ILE A 74 -11.78 8.59 5.34
C ILE A 74 -13.21 8.23 5.68
N ALA A 75 -13.40 7.45 6.75
CA ALA A 75 -14.71 6.97 7.18
C ALA A 75 -15.64 8.15 7.50
N GLY A 76 -16.86 8.09 6.97
CA GLY A 76 -17.85 9.16 7.11
C GLY A 76 -17.67 10.36 6.17
N TYR A 77 -16.64 10.36 5.30
CA TYR A 77 -16.36 11.48 4.38
C TYR A 77 -16.19 11.00 2.92
N PRO A 78 -17.20 10.37 2.31
CA PRO A 78 -17.06 9.75 0.97
C PRO A 78 -16.65 10.73 -0.13
N LYS A 79 -17.04 11.99 -0.04
CA LYS A 79 -16.67 13.01 -1.03
C LYS A 79 -15.16 13.21 -1.16
N THR A 80 -14.37 12.88 -0.13
CA THR A 80 -12.92 12.98 -0.18
C THR A 80 -12.29 11.90 -1.06
N THR A 81 -12.99 10.77 -1.22
CA THR A 81 -12.50 9.61 -1.99
C THR A 81 -12.30 9.97 -3.46
N ALA A 82 -13.28 10.61 -4.08
CA ALA A 82 -13.17 11.05 -5.48
C ALA A 82 -11.99 12.02 -5.69
N ILE A 83 -11.70 12.86 -4.70
CA ILE A 83 -10.55 13.77 -4.75
C ILE A 83 -9.25 12.99 -4.66
N PHE A 84 -9.13 12.03 -3.74
CA PHE A 84 -7.95 11.16 -3.70
C PHE A 84 -7.75 10.41 -5.02
N ASP A 85 -8.81 9.84 -5.60
CA ASP A 85 -8.73 9.11 -6.87
C ASP A 85 -8.27 10.01 -8.02
N LYS A 86 -8.80 11.23 -8.11
CA LYS A 86 -8.38 12.24 -9.09
C LYS A 86 -6.88 12.50 -9.04
N PHE A 87 -6.33 12.78 -7.88
CA PHE A 87 -4.92 13.14 -7.72
C PHE A 87 -3.98 11.93 -7.73
N ILE A 88 -4.45 10.77 -7.27
CA ILE A 88 -3.62 9.55 -7.18
C ILE A 88 -3.63 8.79 -8.50
N TYR A 89 -4.76 8.76 -9.23
CA TYR A 89 -4.93 7.94 -10.42
C TYR A 89 -5.26 8.72 -11.71
N GLY A 90 -5.64 9.98 -11.61
CA GLY A 90 -5.87 10.84 -12.76
C GLY A 90 -6.97 10.37 -13.70
N GLU A 91 -8.04 9.76 -13.18
CA GLU A 91 -9.14 9.22 -13.99
C GLU A 91 -10.02 10.29 -14.64
N GLU A 92 -9.89 11.55 -14.26
CA GLU A 92 -10.52 12.69 -14.90
C GLU A 92 -9.49 13.59 -15.55
N ASP A 93 -9.87 14.31 -16.63
CA ASP A 93 -9.00 15.25 -17.34
C ASP A 93 -8.29 16.18 -16.35
N PRO A 94 -6.99 16.19 -16.29
CA PRO A 94 -6.28 17.03 -15.35
C PRO A 94 -6.59 18.51 -15.67
N VAL A 95 -6.97 19.26 -14.65
CA VAL A 95 -6.97 20.73 -14.76
C VAL A 95 -5.58 21.14 -15.21
N PRO A 96 -5.43 21.99 -16.27
CA PRO A 96 -4.14 22.42 -16.73
C PRO A 96 -3.27 22.92 -15.57
N GLY A 97 -2.12 22.29 -15.34
CA GLY A 97 -1.19 22.59 -14.25
C GLY A 97 -1.30 21.70 -13.02
N THR A 98 -2.25 20.76 -12.96
CA THR A 98 -2.35 19.75 -11.90
C THR A 98 -2.17 18.36 -12.49
N GLU A 99 -0.93 17.97 -12.77
CA GLU A 99 -0.66 16.58 -13.12
C GLU A 99 -0.89 15.67 -11.93
N SER A 100 -1.73 14.64 -12.11
CA SER A 100 -1.92 13.61 -11.09
C SER A 100 -0.65 12.76 -10.92
N MET A 101 -0.61 11.98 -9.85
CA MET A 101 0.48 11.03 -9.61
C MET A 101 0.34 9.74 -10.44
N ALA A 102 -0.73 9.57 -11.22
CA ALA A 102 -1.11 8.32 -11.91
C ALA A 102 0.03 7.71 -12.73
N ARG A 103 0.69 8.48 -13.58
CA ARG A 103 1.74 8.01 -14.49
C ARG A 103 3.03 7.58 -13.78
N PHE A 104 3.17 7.92 -12.51
CA PHE A 104 4.36 7.60 -11.72
C PHE A 104 4.20 6.32 -10.89
N TRP A 105 3.02 5.68 -10.94
CA TRP A 105 2.86 4.36 -10.37
C TRP A 105 3.56 3.32 -11.22
N GLU A 106 4.39 2.52 -10.59
CA GLU A 106 5.08 1.41 -11.26
C GLU A 106 4.07 0.28 -11.57
N GLN A 107 4.00 -0.07 -12.85
CA GLN A 107 3.11 -1.10 -13.36
C GLN A 107 3.89 -2.36 -13.76
N PRO A 108 3.27 -3.57 -13.72
CA PRO A 108 1.88 -3.86 -13.35
C PRO A 108 1.65 -3.99 -11.83
N GLY A 109 2.66 -3.79 -10.99
CA GLY A 109 2.60 -4.06 -9.56
C GLY A 109 1.46 -3.33 -8.86
N ARG A 110 1.26 -2.05 -9.15
CA ARG A 110 0.16 -1.28 -8.55
C ARG A 110 -1.21 -1.89 -8.88
N GLU A 111 -1.42 -2.29 -10.12
CA GLU A 111 -2.69 -2.89 -10.55
C GLU A 111 -2.90 -4.28 -9.91
N ILE A 112 -1.87 -5.10 -9.81
CA ILE A 112 -1.94 -6.40 -9.11
C ILE A 112 -2.40 -6.22 -7.66
N LEU A 113 -1.90 -5.20 -6.97
CA LEU A 113 -2.31 -4.88 -5.61
C LEU A 113 -3.76 -4.41 -5.55
N ARG A 114 -4.16 -3.48 -6.43
CA ARG A 114 -5.54 -2.96 -6.52
C ARG A 114 -6.55 -4.08 -6.79
N GLN A 115 -6.19 -5.08 -7.59
CA GLN A 115 -7.00 -6.27 -7.86
C GLN A 115 -6.93 -7.33 -6.74
N SER A 116 -6.48 -6.98 -5.56
CA SER A 116 -6.46 -7.90 -4.40
C SER A 116 -5.71 -9.20 -4.70
N TYR A 117 -4.56 -9.10 -5.39
CA TYR A 117 -3.71 -10.25 -5.76
C TYR A 117 -4.43 -11.34 -6.58
N ARG A 118 -5.52 -11.02 -7.31
CA ARG A 118 -6.31 -12.04 -8.04
C ARG A 118 -5.50 -12.83 -9.05
N VAL A 119 -4.51 -12.19 -9.67
CA VAL A 119 -3.63 -12.82 -10.66
C VAL A 119 -2.53 -13.68 -10.03
N ILE A 120 -2.34 -13.61 -8.72
CA ILE A 120 -1.35 -14.43 -8.01
C ILE A 120 -1.99 -15.77 -7.68
N ILE A 121 -1.64 -16.78 -8.48
CA ILE A 121 -2.21 -18.12 -8.36
C ILE A 121 -1.09 -19.10 -7.98
N PRO A 122 -1.12 -19.66 -6.75
CA PRO A 122 -0.20 -20.72 -6.37
C PRO A 122 -0.36 -21.93 -7.29
N PRO A 123 0.74 -22.52 -7.84
CA PRO A 123 0.66 -23.64 -8.77
C PRO A 123 -0.01 -24.86 -8.17
N GLU A 124 -0.99 -25.42 -8.91
CA GLU A 124 -1.65 -26.69 -8.53
C GLU A 124 -0.63 -27.82 -8.42
N GLY A 125 -0.90 -28.79 -7.53
CA GLY A 125 0.00 -29.92 -7.26
C GLY A 125 1.25 -29.55 -6.44
N GLN A 126 1.56 -28.26 -6.28
CA GLN A 126 2.63 -27.80 -5.40
C GLN A 126 2.08 -27.13 -4.13
N TRP A 127 0.98 -26.43 -4.27
CA TRP A 127 0.32 -25.69 -3.20
C TRP A 127 -1.14 -26.09 -3.07
N GLY A 128 -1.62 -26.25 -1.83
CA GLY A 128 -3.01 -26.57 -1.51
C GLY A 128 -3.58 -25.65 -0.44
N ASN A 129 -4.84 -25.86 -0.09
CA ASN A 129 -5.55 -25.03 0.90
C ASN A 129 -5.42 -23.53 0.63
N VAL A 130 -5.53 -23.15 -0.64
CA VAL A 130 -5.39 -21.75 -1.06
C VAL A 130 -6.58 -20.97 -0.53
N THR A 131 -6.30 -19.97 0.28
CA THR A 131 -7.30 -19.06 0.86
C THR A 131 -6.93 -17.63 0.50
N ARG A 132 -7.91 -16.87 0.01
CA ARG A 132 -7.77 -15.41 -0.20
C ARG A 132 -8.89 -14.71 0.55
N ILE A 133 -8.50 -13.84 1.47
CA ILE A 133 -9.40 -12.94 2.17
C ILE A 133 -9.09 -11.54 1.66
N ALA A 134 -10.06 -10.89 1.08
CA ALA A 134 -9.92 -9.53 0.58
C ALA A 134 -11.16 -8.74 0.97
N TRP A 135 -10.93 -7.50 1.32
CA TRP A 135 -11.99 -6.55 1.63
C TRP A 135 -11.61 -5.17 1.13
N ASP A 136 -12.59 -4.46 0.59
CA ASP A 136 -12.50 -3.06 0.23
C ASP A 136 -13.57 -2.27 0.96
N PRO A 137 -13.23 -1.09 1.51
CA PRO A 137 -14.25 -0.18 2.01
C PRO A 137 -15.19 0.22 0.87
N ASP A 138 -16.46 0.43 1.19
CA ASP A 138 -17.37 1.10 0.26
C ASP A 138 -16.89 2.55 0.08
N ARG A 139 -16.32 2.80 -1.07
CA ARG A 139 -15.68 4.08 -1.38
C ARG A 139 -16.70 5.19 -1.59
N ASP A 140 -17.90 4.84 -2.04
CA ASP A 140 -18.98 5.80 -2.30
C ASP A 140 -19.76 6.16 -1.04
N ALA A 141 -20.01 5.20 -0.17
CA ALA A 141 -20.72 5.42 1.09
C ALA A 141 -19.80 5.93 2.21
N GLY A 142 -18.51 5.58 2.18
CA GLY A 142 -17.57 5.84 3.28
C GLY A 142 -17.97 5.11 4.57
N ASP A 143 -18.85 4.11 4.46
CA ASP A 143 -19.31 3.28 5.56
C ASP A 143 -18.42 2.05 5.70
N ILE A 144 -18.10 1.69 6.93
CA ILE A 144 -17.28 0.55 7.31
C ILE A 144 -17.98 -0.36 8.32
N SER A 145 -19.29 -0.13 8.57
CA SER A 145 -20.05 -0.87 9.59
C SER A 145 -20.13 -2.37 9.28
N ASP A 146 -20.19 -2.73 8.01
CA ASP A 146 -20.29 -4.12 7.53
C ASP A 146 -18.94 -4.80 7.28
N ALA A 147 -17.83 -4.13 7.62
CA ALA A 147 -16.52 -4.69 7.39
C ALA A 147 -16.28 -5.93 8.26
N PRO A 148 -15.86 -7.07 7.69
CA PRO A 148 -15.50 -8.25 8.46
C PRO A 148 -14.35 -7.95 9.42
N THR A 149 -14.47 -8.37 10.67
CA THR A 149 -13.43 -8.15 11.69
C THR A 149 -12.06 -8.64 11.22
N GLU A 150 -12.03 -9.74 10.49
CA GLU A 150 -10.81 -10.35 9.94
C GLU A 150 -10.17 -9.51 8.84
N ALA A 151 -10.90 -8.58 8.23
CA ALA A 151 -10.39 -7.72 7.15
C ALA A 151 -10.04 -6.30 7.62
N LEU A 152 -10.48 -5.89 8.82
CA LEU A 152 -10.25 -4.55 9.38
C LEU A 152 -8.87 -4.38 10.06
N TRP A 153 -7.89 -5.19 9.70
CA TRP A 153 -6.56 -5.11 10.33
C TRP A 153 -5.76 -3.84 9.94
N GLN A 154 -6.24 -3.06 8.96
CA GLN A 154 -5.63 -1.78 8.57
C GLN A 154 -6.62 -0.62 8.74
N ARG A 155 -6.92 -0.31 10.00
CA ARG A 155 -7.69 0.88 10.42
C ARG A 155 -6.86 1.69 11.39
N LYS A 156 -6.86 3.02 11.22
CA LYS A 156 -6.12 3.92 12.11
C LYS A 156 -6.81 5.27 12.22
N THR A 157 -6.94 5.78 13.43
CA THR A 157 -7.28 7.18 13.66
C THR A 157 -6.03 8.03 13.46
N LEU A 158 -6.04 8.92 12.49
CA LEU A 158 -4.94 9.81 12.12
C LEU A 158 -5.39 11.26 12.18
N LYS A 159 -4.46 12.18 12.43
CA LYS A 159 -4.67 13.58 12.08
C LYS A 159 -4.61 13.74 10.54
N LEU A 160 -5.38 14.67 9.98
CA LEU A 160 -5.31 14.96 8.54
C LEU A 160 -3.90 15.36 8.08
N GLY A 161 -3.13 16.06 8.92
CA GLY A 161 -1.72 16.36 8.62
C GLY A 161 -0.81 15.13 8.62
N GLU A 162 -1.14 14.08 9.40
CA GLU A 162 -0.43 12.80 9.33
C GLU A 162 -0.80 12.03 8.06
N LEU A 163 -2.07 12.11 7.62
CA LEU A 163 -2.51 11.53 6.35
C LEU A 163 -1.89 12.25 5.16
N GLU A 164 -1.79 13.59 5.20
CA GLU A 164 -1.05 14.39 4.23
C GLU A 164 0.43 13.91 4.11
N SER A 165 1.08 13.71 5.24
CA SER A 165 2.46 13.21 5.29
C SER A 165 2.56 11.77 4.76
N TYR A 166 1.58 10.92 5.04
CA TYR A 166 1.51 9.55 4.54
C TYR A 166 1.43 9.51 3.01
N VAL A 167 0.60 10.34 2.39
CA VAL A 167 0.52 10.39 0.92
C VAL A 167 1.87 10.80 0.31
N ARG A 168 2.65 11.67 0.96
CA ARG A 168 4.01 12.02 0.52
C ARG A 168 5.00 10.85 0.61
N THR A 169 4.65 9.73 1.24
CA THR A 169 5.48 8.52 1.23
C THR A 169 5.24 7.61 0.03
N PHE A 170 4.27 7.92 -0.83
CA PHE A 170 3.99 7.11 -2.01
C PHE A 170 5.15 7.17 -3.01
N SER A 171 5.48 6.02 -3.62
CA SER A 171 6.49 5.96 -4.69
C SER A 171 6.10 6.85 -5.87
N ALA A 172 4.81 6.91 -6.19
CA ALA A 172 4.29 7.79 -7.22
C ALA A 172 4.52 9.27 -6.90
N PHE A 173 4.38 9.70 -5.63
CA PHE A 173 4.74 11.07 -5.23
C PHE A 173 6.23 11.35 -5.42
N SER A 174 7.09 10.39 -5.08
CA SER A 174 8.54 10.53 -5.31
C SER A 174 8.87 10.70 -6.81
N GLY A 175 8.19 9.92 -7.67
CA GLY A 175 8.30 10.07 -9.12
C GLY A 175 7.80 11.42 -9.62
N TRP A 176 6.64 11.86 -9.14
CA TRP A 176 6.06 13.16 -9.46
C TRP A 176 7.00 14.31 -9.07
N ARG A 177 7.51 14.29 -7.84
CA ARG A 177 8.43 15.31 -7.30
C ARG A 177 9.72 15.41 -8.12
N ASN A 178 10.27 14.26 -8.55
CA ASN A 178 11.47 14.25 -9.40
C ASN A 178 11.21 14.83 -10.79
N ALA A 179 10.00 14.70 -11.32
CA ALA A 179 9.61 15.28 -12.60
C ALA A 179 9.24 16.78 -12.52
N HIS A 180 8.94 17.29 -11.31
CA HIS A 180 8.53 18.67 -11.07
C HIS A 180 9.38 19.33 -9.97
N PRO A 181 10.69 19.44 -10.14
CA PRO A 181 11.59 19.94 -9.09
C PRO A 181 11.33 21.40 -8.69
N GLU A 182 10.67 22.17 -9.57
CA GLU A 182 10.25 23.57 -9.34
C GLU A 182 9.01 23.66 -8.42
N ARG A 183 8.22 22.58 -8.33
CA ARG A 183 6.98 22.54 -7.55
C ARG A 183 7.26 22.10 -6.11
N LYS A 184 7.74 23.03 -5.29
CA LYS A 184 8.01 22.77 -3.87
C LYS A 184 6.73 22.77 -3.04
N SER A 185 6.69 21.93 -2.01
CA SER A 185 5.61 21.98 -1.02
C SER A 185 5.58 23.33 -0.29
N ARG A 186 4.44 23.70 0.26
CA ARG A 186 4.29 24.89 1.10
C ARG A 186 5.16 24.81 2.36
N ALA A 187 5.35 23.61 2.90
CA ALA A 187 6.26 23.41 4.03
C ALA A 187 7.74 23.69 3.68
N GLU A 188 8.11 23.59 2.40
CA GLU A 188 9.44 23.94 1.86
C GLU A 188 9.51 25.38 1.34
N GLY A 189 8.46 26.19 1.57
CA GLY A 189 8.39 27.59 1.13
C GLY A 189 7.98 27.80 -0.32
N GLY A 190 7.42 26.79 -0.98
CA GLY A 190 6.85 26.88 -2.34
C GLY A 190 5.37 27.23 -2.36
N ASP A 191 4.81 27.30 -3.57
CA ASP A 191 3.38 27.60 -3.79
C ASP A 191 2.48 26.36 -3.56
N GLY A 192 3.07 25.20 -3.43
CA GLY A 192 2.40 23.93 -3.17
C GLY A 192 2.73 22.85 -4.20
N ASP A 193 2.92 21.62 -3.71
CA ASP A 193 3.07 20.41 -4.53
C ASP A 193 1.71 19.77 -4.81
N VAL A 194 1.69 18.65 -5.54
CA VAL A 194 0.46 17.92 -5.87
C VAL A 194 -0.32 17.46 -4.63
N VAL A 195 0.36 17.19 -3.51
CA VAL A 195 -0.29 16.77 -2.25
C VAL A 195 -0.89 17.96 -1.53
N ASP A 196 -0.22 19.13 -1.53
CA ASP A 196 -0.81 20.37 -1.01
C ASP A 196 -2.13 20.70 -1.73
N LEU A 197 -2.12 20.61 -3.08
CA LEU A 197 -3.31 20.91 -3.89
C LEU A 197 -4.43 19.87 -3.63
N MET A 198 -4.08 18.60 -3.52
CA MET A 198 -5.03 17.55 -3.19
C MET A 198 -5.69 17.82 -1.84
N PHE A 199 -4.92 18.17 -0.81
CA PHE A 199 -5.49 18.45 0.51
C PHE A 199 -6.26 19.77 0.57
N ASP A 200 -5.96 20.75 -0.28
CA ASP A 200 -6.81 21.93 -0.44
C ASP A 200 -8.24 21.53 -0.87
N GLU A 201 -8.35 20.62 -1.88
CA GLU A 201 -9.64 20.15 -2.35
C GLU A 201 -10.35 19.26 -1.30
N VAL A 202 -9.59 18.35 -0.65
CA VAL A 202 -10.10 17.50 0.44
C VAL A 202 -10.69 18.33 1.58
N VAL A 203 -10.01 19.39 1.98
CA VAL A 203 -10.48 20.30 3.04
C VAL A 203 -11.65 21.14 2.54
N ALA A 204 -11.62 21.60 1.29
CA ALA A 204 -12.66 22.45 0.72
C ALA A 204 -14.02 21.75 0.60
N VAL A 205 -14.02 20.43 0.37
CA VAL A 205 -15.26 19.63 0.20
C VAL A 205 -15.99 19.36 1.53
N VAL A 206 -15.31 19.60 2.67
CA VAL A 206 -15.85 19.38 4.01
C VAL A 206 -15.95 20.72 4.75
N PRO A 207 -17.14 21.33 4.84
CA PRO A 207 -17.30 22.69 5.35
C PRO A 207 -16.72 22.92 6.75
N GLU A 208 -16.87 21.96 7.65
CA GLU A 208 -16.33 22.02 9.00
C GLU A 208 -14.80 22.05 9.04
N TRP A 209 -14.12 21.37 8.12
CA TRP A 209 -12.65 21.41 8.02
C TRP A 209 -12.19 22.73 7.43
N LYS A 210 -12.89 23.19 6.38
CA LYS A 210 -12.60 24.48 5.74
C LYS A 210 -12.68 25.65 6.73
N ALA A 211 -13.66 25.61 7.63
CA ALA A 211 -13.86 26.65 8.65
C ALA A 211 -12.71 26.75 9.68
N LEU A 212 -11.89 25.71 9.81
CA LEU A 212 -10.76 25.70 10.75
C LEU A 212 -9.52 26.46 10.24
N GLY A 213 -9.49 26.85 8.96
CA GLY A 213 -8.28 27.42 8.34
C GLY A 213 -7.08 26.48 8.52
N GLY A 214 -5.91 27.02 8.83
CA GLY A 214 -4.68 26.21 8.98
C GLY A 214 -4.72 25.11 10.05
N ARG A 215 -5.70 25.13 10.95
CA ARG A 215 -5.88 24.11 12.00
C ARG A 215 -6.51 22.80 11.50
N TRP A 216 -6.95 22.72 10.25
CA TRP A 216 -7.51 21.48 9.70
C TRP A 216 -6.56 20.28 9.84
N ARG A 217 -5.24 20.52 9.85
CA ARG A 217 -4.24 19.46 10.03
C ARG A 217 -4.35 18.71 11.36
N ASP A 218 -4.96 19.31 12.37
CA ASP A 218 -5.16 18.70 13.69
C ASP A 218 -6.45 17.88 13.80
N VAL A 219 -7.34 17.94 12.80
CA VAL A 219 -8.57 17.15 12.76
C VAL A 219 -8.24 15.67 12.74
N LYS A 220 -8.80 14.91 13.66
CA LYS A 220 -8.67 13.45 13.71
C LYS A 220 -9.76 12.81 12.87
N VAL A 221 -9.37 11.87 12.05
CA VAL A 221 -10.24 11.09 11.17
C VAL A 221 -9.92 9.60 11.28
N ASP A 222 -10.93 8.77 11.14
CA ASP A 222 -10.73 7.34 10.99
C ASP A 222 -10.41 7.04 9.53
N THR A 223 -9.23 6.47 9.31
CA THR A 223 -8.74 6.08 7.99
C THR A 223 -8.71 4.56 7.91
N VAL A 224 -9.24 4.01 6.83
CA VAL A 224 -9.36 2.57 6.60
C VAL A 224 -8.83 2.24 5.22
N TRP A 225 -8.08 1.15 5.10
CA TRP A 225 -7.50 0.67 3.85
C TRP A 225 -8.20 -0.59 3.37
N GLY A 226 -8.38 -0.73 2.07
CA GLY A 226 -8.65 -2.02 1.47
C GLY A 226 -7.50 -2.98 1.75
N THR A 227 -7.79 -4.25 2.00
CA THR A 227 -6.81 -5.23 2.44
C THR A 227 -6.95 -6.54 1.68
N VAL A 228 -5.86 -7.27 1.57
CA VAL A 228 -5.84 -8.61 1.03
C VAL A 228 -4.81 -9.48 1.73
N ILE A 229 -5.16 -10.73 2.00
CA ILE A 229 -4.21 -11.78 2.36
C ILE A 229 -4.45 -13.02 1.48
N LEU A 230 -3.40 -13.53 0.89
CA LEU A 230 -3.35 -14.81 0.17
C LEU A 230 -2.52 -15.79 0.99
N MET A 231 -3.08 -16.92 1.32
CA MET A 231 -2.41 -17.98 2.06
C MET A 231 -2.49 -19.30 1.29
N ALA A 232 -1.46 -20.14 1.44
CA ALA A 232 -1.43 -21.48 0.89
C ALA A 232 -0.54 -22.42 1.72
N LYS A 233 -0.77 -23.72 1.59
CA LYS A 233 0.06 -24.77 2.18
C LYS A 233 0.89 -25.46 1.11
N ARG A 234 2.17 -25.72 1.40
CA ARG A 234 3.04 -26.55 0.57
C ARG A 234 2.59 -28.02 0.69
N LEU A 235 2.30 -28.65 -0.43
CA LEU A 235 1.93 -30.07 -0.50
C LEU A 235 3.13 -31.00 -0.32
#